data_90284a86c71e63ee22fc74da66f72573
#
_entry.id   90284a86c71e63ee22fc74da66f72573
#
_cell.length_a   1.000
_cell.length_b   1.000
_cell.length_c   1.000
_cell.angle_alpha   90.00
_cell.angle_beta   90.00
_cell.angle_gamma   90.00
#
_symmetry.space_group_name_H-M   'P 1'
#
loop_
_entity.id
_entity.type
_entity.pdbx_description
1 polymer ?
#
loop_
_entity_poly.entity_id
_entity_poly.type
_entity_poly.pdbx_seq_one_letter_code
_entity_poly.pdbx_strand_id
1 'polypeptide(L)' 'MYLNGQQLISDHHFQDHIDAGIPVQVYYQNLHKDIGYIEIYTEHFVKVGNTFYNRKTHFIVSRPGY' A
#
# COMPACT_ATOMS: atom_id res chain seq x y z
N MET A 1 13.86 7.10 2.27
CA MET A 1 13.68 6.30 1.05
C MET A 1 13.15 4.92 1.42
N TYR A 2 12.23 4.41 0.63
CA TYR A 2 11.61 3.11 0.90
C TYR A 2 12.31 2.01 0.11
N LEU A 3 12.50 0.86 0.75
CA LEU A 3 13.09 -0.30 0.11
C LEU A 3 12.00 -1.11 -0.59
N ASN A 4 12.39 -1.78 -1.67
CA ASN A 4 11.46 -2.68 -2.36
C ASN A 4 11.02 -3.80 -1.41
N GLY A 5 9.70 -3.94 -1.23
CA GLY A 5 9.13 -4.92 -0.32
C GLY A 5 8.98 -4.45 1.12
N GLN A 6 9.36 -3.23 1.43
CA GLN A 6 9.19 -2.70 2.78
C GLN A 6 7.70 -2.59 3.12
N GLN A 7 7.32 -3.12 4.28
CA GLN A 7 5.92 -3.08 4.72
C GLN A 7 5.54 -1.68 5.17
N LEU A 8 4.35 -1.25 4.78
CA LEU A 8 3.79 0.05 5.15
C LEU A 8 2.71 -0.15 6.19
N ILE A 9 2.82 0.54 7.32
CA ILE A 9 1.90 0.33 8.44
C ILE A 9 1.27 1.61 8.97
N SER A 10 1.85 2.78 8.73
CA SER A 10 1.34 4.03 9.31
C SER A 10 0.80 4.96 8.22
N ASP A 11 -0.03 5.92 8.65
CA ASP A 11 -0.55 6.96 7.76
C ASP A 11 0.59 7.70 7.05
N HIS A 12 1.68 7.94 7.78
CA HIS A 12 2.85 8.62 7.22
C HIS A 12 3.43 7.85 6.04
N HIS A 13 3.51 6.53 6.15
CA HIS A 13 4.00 5.68 5.06
C HIS A 13 3.10 5.81 3.82
N PHE A 14 1.79 5.78 4.03
CA PHE A 14 0.84 5.86 2.93
C PHE A 14 0.87 7.23 2.26
N GLN A 15 0.95 8.28 3.07
CA GLN A 15 1.01 9.64 2.51
C GLN A 15 2.27 9.86 1.68
N ASP A 16 3.41 9.36 2.15
CA ASP A 16 4.66 9.45 1.40
C ASP A 16 4.54 8.79 0.03
N HIS A 17 3.86 7.65 -0.03
CA HIS A 17 3.69 6.92 -1.29
C HIS A 17 2.75 7.64 -2.25
N ILE A 18 1.72 8.30 -1.71
CA ILE A 18 0.85 9.14 -2.54
C ILE A 18 1.65 10.32 -3.09
N ASP A 19 2.36 11.02 -2.23
CA ASP A 19 3.08 12.24 -2.61
C ASP A 19 4.18 11.97 -3.62
N ALA A 20 4.90 10.87 -3.44
CA ALA A 20 6.04 10.53 -4.31
C ALA A 20 5.63 9.66 -5.51
N GLY A 21 4.37 9.23 -5.58
CA GLY A 21 3.92 8.39 -6.68
C GLY A 21 4.59 7.03 -6.71
N ILE A 22 4.80 6.43 -5.55
CA ILE A 22 5.45 5.12 -5.45
C ILE A 22 4.37 4.05 -5.43
N PRO A 23 4.43 3.04 -6.32
CA PRO A 23 3.44 1.96 -6.32
C PRO A 23 3.62 1.04 -5.13
N VAL A 24 2.53 0.36 -4.79
CA VAL A 24 2.50 -0.61 -3.70
C VAL A 24 1.88 -1.92 -4.18
N GLN A 25 2.13 -2.96 -3.43
CA GLN A 25 1.53 -4.27 -3.67
C GLN A 25 0.78 -4.71 -2.42
N VAL A 26 -0.39 -5.30 -2.62
CA VAL A 26 -1.28 -5.70 -1.53
C VAL A 26 -1.34 -7.21 -1.46
N TYR A 27 -1.15 -7.75 -0.26
CA TYR A 27 -1.23 -9.19 0.01
C TYR A 27 -2.27 -9.47 1.09
N TYR A 28 -2.93 -10.59 0.95
CA TYR A 28 -3.81 -11.14 1.99
C TYR A 28 -3.38 -12.58 2.24
N GLN A 29 -2.93 -12.88 3.46
CA GLN A 29 -2.46 -14.22 3.83
C GLN A 29 -1.48 -14.80 2.80
N ASN A 30 -0.48 -14.02 2.45
CA ASN A 30 0.57 -14.35 1.47
C ASN A 30 0.07 -14.50 0.03
N LEU A 31 -1.19 -14.19 -0.24
CA LEU A 31 -1.72 -14.18 -1.59
C LEU A 31 -1.68 -12.78 -2.17
N HIS A 32 -1.15 -12.63 -3.36
CA HIS A 32 -1.14 -11.36 -4.07
C HIS A 32 -2.57 -10.96 -4.44
N LYS A 33 -2.98 -9.77 -4.01
CA LYS A 33 -4.33 -9.29 -4.28
C LYS A 33 -4.35 -8.16 -5.30
N ASP A 34 -3.37 -7.26 -5.25
CA ASP A 34 -3.40 -6.08 -6.11
C ASP A 34 -2.03 -5.43 -6.16
N ILE A 35 -1.81 -4.63 -7.20
CA ILE A 35 -0.63 -3.80 -7.33
C ILE A 35 -1.05 -2.50 -7.99
N GLY A 36 -0.57 -1.37 -7.50
CA GLY A 36 -0.93 -0.07 -8.05
C GLY A 36 -0.55 1.04 -7.10
N TYR A 37 -1.20 2.18 -7.29
CA TYR A 37 -0.93 3.37 -6.48
C TYR A 37 -1.99 3.54 -5.42
N ILE A 38 -1.58 4.02 -4.24
CA ILE A 38 -2.53 4.38 -3.20
C ILE A 38 -3.26 5.64 -3.65
N GLU A 39 -4.59 5.59 -3.67
CA GLU A 39 -5.41 6.74 -4.04
C GLU A 39 -5.81 7.55 -2.81
N ILE A 40 -6.19 6.84 -1.75
CA ILE A 40 -6.65 7.44 -0.51
C ILE A 40 -6.48 6.43 0.60
N TYR A 41 -6.37 6.89 1.83
CA TYR A 41 -6.38 6.02 3.00
C TYR A 41 -7.22 6.64 4.10
N THR A 42 -7.74 5.77 4.96
CA THR A 42 -8.44 6.17 6.16
C THR A 42 -7.80 5.46 7.35
N GLU A 43 -8.38 5.62 8.53
CA GLU A 43 -7.89 4.93 9.72
C GLU A 43 -7.89 3.41 9.53
N HIS A 44 -8.87 2.89 8.80
CA HIS A 44 -9.08 1.45 8.69
C HIS A 44 -8.77 0.86 7.31
N PHE A 45 -8.75 1.67 6.27
CA PHE A 45 -8.65 1.18 4.90
C PHE A 45 -7.61 1.93 4.09
N VAL A 46 -7.10 1.25 3.07
CA VAL A 46 -6.25 1.85 2.03
C VAL A 46 -6.86 1.48 0.69
N LYS A 47 -7.06 2.46 -0.17
CA LYS A 47 -7.63 2.22 -1.50
C LYS A 47 -6.51 2.11 -2.53
N VAL A 48 -6.46 0.96 -3.19
CA VAL A 48 -5.51 0.67 -4.27
C VAL A 48 -6.29 0.08 -5.43
N GLY A 49 -6.11 0.60 -6.63
CA GLY A 49 -6.76 0.03 -7.82
C GLY A 49 -8.27 -0.07 -7.71
N ASN A 50 -8.94 0.94 -7.20
CA ASN A 50 -10.39 1.00 -7.03
C ASN A 50 -10.96 0.06 -5.96
N THR A 51 -10.12 -0.55 -5.13
CA THR A 51 -10.56 -1.44 -4.08
C THR A 51 -10.05 -0.94 -2.73
N PHE A 52 -10.93 -0.94 -1.73
CA PHE A 52 -10.55 -0.63 -0.36
C PHE A 52 -10.08 -1.90 0.35
N TYR A 53 -8.88 -1.86 0.90
CA TYR A 53 -8.29 -2.97 1.62
C TYR A 53 -8.19 -2.63 3.10
N ASN A 54 -8.64 -3.53 3.96
CA ASN A 54 -8.57 -3.36 5.40
C ASN A 54 -7.12 -3.42 5.85
N ARG A 55 -6.66 -2.38 6.54
CA ARG A 55 -5.26 -2.25 6.95
C ARG A 55 -4.81 -3.32 7.95
N LYS A 56 -5.76 -3.85 8.73
CA LYS A 56 -5.42 -4.86 9.75
C LYS A 56 -5.24 -6.25 9.16
N THR A 57 -5.89 -6.53 8.04
CA THR A 57 -5.90 -7.88 7.48
C THR A 57 -5.03 -8.03 6.24
N HIS A 58 -4.58 -6.91 5.66
CA HIS A 58 -3.77 -6.94 4.44
C HIS A 58 -2.37 -6.40 4.71
N PHE A 59 -1.39 -6.98 4.04
CA PHE A 59 -0.02 -6.45 4.03
C PHE A 59 0.14 -5.58 2.79
N ILE A 60 0.60 -4.35 3.01
CA ILE A 60 0.83 -3.39 1.93
C ILE A 60 2.32 -3.11 1.92
N VAL A 61 2.97 -3.38 0.79
CA VAL A 61 4.42 -3.24 0.69
C VAL A 61 4.79 -2.27 -0.41
N SER A 62 5.89 -1.57 -0.20
CA SER A 62 6.42 -0.62 -1.18
C SER A 62 7.04 -1.36 -2.35
N ARG A 63 6.76 -0.87 -3.57
CA ARG A 63 7.38 -1.41 -4.78
C ARG A 63 8.00 -0.28 -5.61
N PRO A 64 9.03 0.42 -5.08
CA PRO A 64 9.69 1.44 -5.87
C PRO A 64 10.30 0.79 -7.11
N GLY A 65 10.10 1.41 -8.25
CA GLY A 65 10.63 0.89 -9.50
C GLY A 65 9.66 0.05 -10.32
N TYR A 66 8.48 -0.12 -9.81
CA TYR A 66 7.43 -0.76 -10.61
C TYR A 66 6.77 0.24 -11.55
#